data_921c7458e3d2ac8f839517e22d136702
#
_entry.id   921c7458e3d2ac8f839517e22d136702
#
_cell.length_a   1.000
_cell.length_b   1.000
_cell.length_c   1.000
_cell.angle_alpha   90.00
_cell.angle_beta   90.00
_cell.angle_gamma   90.00
#
_symmetry.space_group_name_H-M   'P 1'
#
loop_
_entity.id
_entity.type
_entity.pdbx_description
1 polymer ?
#
loop_
_entity_poly.entity_id
_entity_poly.type
_entity_poly.pdbx_seq_one_letter_code
_entity_poly.pdbx_strand_id
1 'polypeptide(L)'
;MTEYNLYRGSIFHCIEDGSNVQPIYFPDGLLVVSGGRIVEVGEYSILSAKFNSGESIVHFKDSLIMPGFIDCHIHYPQYKVISSYGTSLLEWLNKYTFVEEQKFSDIDYAAKIAELFLDELLKNGTTTAMTFCTSHKQSVDVFFDAAEKRSLRMIAGKVMMDRNAPDELCDDIESSYADSKSLIEKWHNKGRLSYAVTPRFAPTSTKAQLVKAAKLLKEYPDTKSTKGVLLQTHLNENSDEIDWVKELYPQSKNYFDVYDNLGLSGTNSVFGHCIHNSTDEYKRIAETNSKVALCPTSNLFLGSGLFALDELEHYGINVALASDVGGGDSFSMFDVMNQAYKICRLNDYNLDPVKAFYLTTLAAAKVLNMSDCLGNFESNKEADFIVLDLNATELIAQRLKTSRNIKELLFCLMTLGDDRLVSKVYILGQCAYQK
;
A
#
# COMPACT_ATOMS: atom_id res chain seq x y z
N MET A 1 -9.16 5.62 -35.89
CA MET A 1 -10.11 4.75 -35.12
C MET A 1 -9.49 4.61 -33.73
N THR A 2 -10.30 4.67 -32.69
CA THR A 2 -9.82 4.45 -31.32
C THR A 2 -9.53 2.95 -31.18
N GLU A 3 -8.31 2.61 -30.82
CA GLU A 3 -7.90 1.22 -30.58
C GLU A 3 -8.34 0.79 -29.18
N TYR A 4 -9.03 -0.35 -29.07
CA TYR A 4 -9.49 -0.92 -27.83
C TYR A 4 -8.77 -2.23 -27.54
N ASN A 5 -8.34 -2.41 -26.30
CA ASN A 5 -7.91 -3.70 -25.76
C ASN A 5 -9.10 -4.30 -25.00
N LEU A 6 -9.50 -5.51 -25.36
CA LEU A 6 -10.69 -6.18 -24.86
C LEU A 6 -10.31 -7.41 -24.04
N TYR A 7 -10.67 -7.42 -22.75
CA TYR A 7 -10.35 -8.49 -21.82
C TYR A 7 -11.62 -9.13 -21.28
N ARG A 8 -11.85 -10.41 -21.61
CA ARG A 8 -13.01 -11.18 -21.19
C ARG A 8 -12.64 -12.18 -20.09
N GLY A 9 -13.48 -12.32 -19.07
CA GLY A 9 -13.38 -13.30 -17.98
C GLY A 9 -14.40 -13.03 -16.91
N SER A 10 -14.33 -13.74 -15.79
CA SER A 10 -15.06 -13.27 -14.60
C SER A 10 -14.41 -11.97 -14.13
N ILE A 11 -15.19 -10.96 -13.76
CA ILE A 11 -14.69 -9.64 -13.36
C ILE A 11 -15.28 -9.26 -12.01
N PHE A 12 -14.42 -8.81 -11.10
CA PHE A 12 -14.82 -8.30 -9.79
C PHE A 12 -14.14 -6.97 -9.48
N HIS A 13 -14.90 -6.03 -8.93
CA HIS A 13 -14.37 -4.83 -8.26
C HIS A 13 -15.36 -4.31 -7.23
N CYS A 14 -14.94 -3.36 -6.40
CA CYS A 14 -15.78 -2.69 -5.43
C CYS A 14 -16.14 -1.28 -5.89
N ILE A 15 -17.36 -0.84 -5.55
CA ILE A 15 -17.77 0.56 -5.59
C ILE A 15 -18.31 0.97 -4.22
N GLU A 16 -18.46 2.27 -4.00
CA GLU A 16 -19.14 2.81 -2.83
C GLU A 16 -20.50 3.39 -3.21
N ASP A 17 -21.50 3.09 -2.39
CA ASP A 17 -22.81 3.73 -2.41
C ASP A 17 -23.05 4.33 -1.01
N GLY A 18 -22.76 5.61 -0.88
CA GLY A 18 -22.67 6.27 0.43
C GLY A 18 -21.56 5.66 1.29
N SER A 19 -21.93 5.13 2.46
CA SER A 19 -20.99 4.43 3.37
C SER A 19 -20.88 2.93 3.09
N ASN A 20 -21.69 2.39 2.14
CA ASN A 20 -21.73 0.97 1.89
C ASN A 20 -20.79 0.55 0.75
N VAL A 21 -19.99 -0.47 1.00
CA VAL A 21 -19.16 -1.12 -0.03
C VAL A 21 -20.02 -2.13 -0.79
N GLN A 22 -20.12 -1.98 -2.10
CA GLN A 22 -20.90 -2.84 -2.99
C GLN A 22 -19.95 -3.65 -3.88
N PRO A 23 -20.08 -5.00 -3.91
CA PRO A 23 -19.39 -5.82 -4.90
C PRO A 23 -20.06 -5.68 -6.26
N ILE A 24 -19.29 -5.41 -7.29
CA ILE A 24 -19.69 -5.55 -8.69
C ILE A 24 -19.03 -6.82 -9.22
N TYR A 25 -19.85 -7.75 -9.69
CA TYR A 25 -19.36 -9.04 -10.18
C TYR A 25 -20.07 -9.43 -11.47
N PHE A 26 -19.28 -9.68 -12.52
CA PHE A 26 -19.73 -10.19 -13.81
C PHE A 26 -19.13 -11.59 -14.00
N PRO A 27 -19.93 -12.68 -13.94
CA PRO A 27 -19.44 -14.05 -14.18
C PRO A 27 -18.80 -14.24 -15.56
N ASP A 28 -19.31 -13.53 -16.57
CA ASP A 28 -18.76 -13.42 -17.92
C ASP A 28 -18.77 -11.93 -18.33
N GLY A 29 -17.72 -11.24 -17.93
CA GLY A 29 -17.58 -9.80 -18.13
C GLY A 29 -16.64 -9.45 -19.26
N LEU A 30 -16.71 -8.19 -19.71
CA LEU A 30 -15.76 -7.57 -20.61
C LEU A 30 -15.22 -6.28 -19.97
N LEU A 31 -13.90 -6.18 -19.88
CA LEU A 31 -13.18 -4.97 -19.53
C LEU A 31 -12.64 -4.36 -20.81
N VAL A 32 -13.04 -3.13 -21.09
CA VAL A 32 -12.64 -2.36 -22.28
C VAL A 32 -11.64 -1.30 -21.89
N VAL A 33 -10.47 -1.32 -22.51
CA VAL A 33 -9.35 -0.42 -22.21
C VAL A 33 -8.93 0.31 -23.51
N SER A 34 -8.63 1.60 -23.41
CA SER A 34 -8.02 2.38 -24.49
C SER A 34 -7.06 3.41 -23.91
N GLY A 35 -5.88 3.56 -24.52
CA GLY A 35 -4.89 4.54 -24.09
C GLY A 35 -4.46 4.35 -22.61
N GLY A 36 -4.43 3.11 -22.11
CA GLY A 36 -4.08 2.79 -20.73
C GLY A 36 -5.17 3.10 -19.69
N ARG A 37 -6.38 3.45 -20.13
CA ARG A 37 -7.50 3.79 -19.26
C ARG A 37 -8.70 2.90 -19.50
N ILE A 38 -9.46 2.69 -18.46
CA ILE A 38 -10.73 1.95 -18.52
C ILE A 38 -11.75 2.81 -19.26
N VAL A 39 -12.33 2.24 -20.30
CA VAL A 39 -13.44 2.84 -21.05
C VAL A 39 -14.77 2.41 -20.44
N GLU A 40 -14.93 1.10 -20.27
CA GLU A 40 -16.15 0.51 -19.75
C GLU A 40 -15.91 -0.91 -19.21
N VAL A 41 -16.71 -1.33 -18.26
CA VAL A 41 -16.75 -2.70 -17.75
C VAL A 41 -18.22 -3.14 -17.63
N GLY A 42 -18.53 -4.38 -17.96
CA GLY A 42 -19.90 -4.91 -17.87
C GLY A 42 -20.04 -6.33 -18.40
N GLU A 43 -21.29 -6.78 -18.54
CA GLU A 43 -21.60 -8.09 -19.10
C GLU A 43 -21.08 -8.22 -20.53
N TYR A 44 -20.37 -9.32 -20.81
CA TYR A 44 -19.83 -9.59 -22.15
C TYR A 44 -20.92 -9.61 -23.22
N SER A 45 -22.09 -10.21 -22.97
CA SER A 45 -23.21 -10.26 -23.89
C SER A 45 -23.72 -8.90 -24.34
N ILE A 46 -23.56 -7.87 -23.50
CA ILE A 46 -23.97 -6.49 -23.79
C ILE A 46 -22.86 -5.73 -24.50
N LEU A 47 -21.64 -5.75 -23.91
CA LEU A 47 -20.55 -4.93 -24.39
C LEU A 47 -19.92 -5.44 -25.69
N SER A 48 -19.95 -6.76 -25.94
CA SER A 48 -19.43 -7.32 -27.19
C SER A 48 -20.12 -6.78 -28.44
N ALA A 49 -21.42 -6.47 -28.37
CA ALA A 49 -22.16 -5.86 -29.48
C ALA A 49 -21.71 -4.40 -29.71
N LYS A 50 -21.31 -3.68 -28.66
CA LYS A 50 -20.88 -2.27 -28.71
C LYS A 50 -19.43 -2.11 -29.22
N PHE A 51 -18.55 -3.06 -28.85
CA PHE A 51 -17.12 -3.00 -29.10
C PHE A 51 -16.62 -4.06 -30.12
N ASN A 52 -17.51 -4.68 -30.90
CA ASN A 52 -17.17 -5.72 -31.88
C ASN A 52 -16.72 -5.08 -33.23
N SER A 53 -15.60 -4.36 -33.21
CA SER A 53 -15.04 -3.65 -34.38
C SER A 53 -13.90 -4.41 -35.08
N GLY A 54 -13.78 -5.73 -34.86
CA GLY A 54 -12.72 -6.57 -35.47
C GLY A 54 -11.46 -6.69 -34.60
N GLU A 55 -11.49 -6.17 -33.38
CA GLU A 55 -10.38 -6.29 -32.44
C GLU A 55 -10.39 -7.69 -31.79
N SER A 56 -9.20 -8.21 -31.50
CA SER A 56 -9.07 -9.51 -30.83
C SER A 56 -9.42 -9.40 -29.34
N ILE A 57 -10.32 -10.28 -28.85
CA ILE A 57 -10.65 -10.37 -27.43
C ILE A 57 -9.70 -11.33 -26.75
N VAL A 58 -8.96 -10.86 -25.74
CA VAL A 58 -8.18 -11.73 -24.85
C VAL A 58 -9.12 -12.36 -23.84
N HIS A 59 -9.34 -13.68 -23.93
CA HIS A 59 -10.26 -14.40 -23.06
C HIS A 59 -9.52 -15.18 -21.98
N PHE A 60 -9.66 -14.78 -20.72
CA PHE A 60 -9.15 -15.46 -19.54
C PHE A 60 -10.20 -16.44 -19.00
N LYS A 61 -10.13 -17.69 -19.48
CA LYS A 61 -11.01 -18.75 -18.98
C LYS A 61 -10.61 -19.13 -17.55
N ASP A 62 -11.60 -19.50 -16.74
CA ASP A 62 -11.39 -19.98 -15.37
C ASP A 62 -10.50 -19.02 -14.53
N SER A 63 -10.69 -17.72 -14.75
CA SER A 63 -9.90 -16.67 -14.12
C SER A 63 -10.78 -15.54 -13.61
N LEU A 64 -10.28 -14.81 -12.62
CA LEU A 64 -10.92 -13.60 -12.10
C LEU A 64 -10.04 -12.38 -12.43
N ILE A 65 -10.61 -11.42 -13.16
CA ILE A 65 -10.02 -10.11 -13.41
C ILE A 65 -10.44 -9.18 -12.28
N MET A 66 -9.48 -8.51 -11.61
CA MET A 66 -9.78 -7.51 -10.59
C MET A 66 -8.75 -6.38 -10.61
N PRO A 67 -9.03 -5.21 -10.01
CA PRO A 67 -8.04 -4.16 -9.86
C PRO A 67 -6.76 -4.68 -9.20
N GLY A 68 -5.61 -4.16 -9.59
CA GLY A 68 -4.34 -4.47 -8.93
C GLY A 68 -4.37 -4.09 -7.46
N PHE A 69 -3.66 -4.83 -6.63
CA PHE A 69 -3.52 -4.51 -5.22
C PHE A 69 -2.73 -3.22 -5.02
N ILE A 70 -3.07 -2.52 -3.96
CA ILE A 70 -2.42 -1.28 -3.51
C ILE A 70 -1.91 -1.51 -2.09
N ASP A 71 -0.59 -1.38 -1.90
CA ASP A 71 0.07 -1.51 -0.61
C ASP A 71 0.42 -0.13 -0.04
N CYS A 72 -0.21 0.25 1.06
CA CYS A 72 -0.08 1.59 1.65
C CYS A 72 1.08 1.74 2.64
N HIS A 73 1.86 0.68 2.91
CA HIS A 73 2.99 0.69 3.83
C HIS A 73 3.91 -0.51 3.59
N ILE A 74 5.10 -0.25 3.04
CA ILE A 74 6.07 -1.30 2.70
C ILE A 74 7.49 -0.70 2.61
N HIS A 75 8.53 -1.50 2.91
CA HIS A 75 9.92 -1.07 2.94
C HIS A 75 10.77 -1.82 1.91
N TYR A 76 11.15 -1.18 0.78
CA TYR A 76 11.95 -1.88 -0.22
C TYR A 76 13.36 -2.27 0.27
N PRO A 77 14.03 -1.49 1.16
CA PRO A 77 15.34 -1.86 1.66
C PRO A 77 15.33 -3.13 2.51
N GLN A 78 14.16 -3.52 3.00
CA GLN A 78 14.00 -4.68 3.88
C GLN A 78 13.70 -5.98 3.12
N TYR A 79 13.79 -5.97 1.79
CA TYR A 79 13.58 -7.15 0.93
C TYR A 79 14.36 -8.38 1.39
N LYS A 80 15.61 -8.20 1.86
CA LYS A 80 16.47 -9.31 2.32
C LYS A 80 16.35 -9.65 3.80
N VAL A 81 15.64 -8.86 4.58
CA VAL A 81 15.44 -9.14 6.02
C VAL A 81 14.06 -9.69 6.33
N ILE A 82 13.22 -9.85 5.32
CA ILE A 82 11.93 -10.53 5.46
C ILE A 82 12.12 -11.91 6.14
N SER A 83 11.23 -12.25 7.07
CA SER A 83 11.29 -13.50 7.85
C SER A 83 12.57 -13.67 8.71
N SER A 84 13.28 -12.60 9.04
CA SER A 84 14.41 -12.65 9.98
C SER A 84 13.91 -12.75 11.42
N TYR A 85 14.44 -13.72 12.18
CA TYR A 85 14.00 -13.98 13.55
C TYR A 85 14.45 -12.88 14.52
N GLY A 86 13.48 -12.23 15.15
CA GLY A 86 13.66 -11.25 16.24
C GLY A 86 12.70 -11.52 17.39
N THR A 87 13.06 -11.13 18.61
CA THR A 87 12.21 -11.33 19.80
C THR A 87 11.34 -10.12 20.09
N SER A 88 11.66 -8.96 19.53
CA SER A 88 10.90 -7.72 19.63
C SER A 88 11.20 -6.80 18.44
N LEU A 89 10.35 -5.80 18.23
CA LEU A 89 10.56 -4.78 17.18
C LEU A 89 11.93 -4.11 17.28
N LEU A 90 12.31 -3.60 18.47
CA LEU A 90 13.55 -2.84 18.64
C LEU A 90 14.80 -3.72 18.47
N GLU A 91 14.77 -4.97 18.93
CA GLU A 91 15.86 -5.93 18.68
C GLU A 91 15.99 -6.23 17.18
N TRP A 92 14.87 -6.49 16.51
CA TRP A 92 14.81 -6.80 15.08
C TRP A 92 15.35 -5.64 14.23
N LEU A 93 14.98 -4.38 14.56
CA LEU A 93 15.50 -3.19 13.89
C LEU A 93 17.03 -3.11 13.98
N ASN A 94 17.58 -3.28 15.18
CA ASN A 94 19.03 -3.15 15.39
C ASN A 94 19.85 -4.30 14.79
N LYS A 95 19.29 -5.53 14.85
CA LYS A 95 20.01 -6.74 14.45
C LYS A 95 20.02 -6.97 12.95
N TYR A 96 18.93 -6.63 12.27
CA TYR A 96 18.75 -6.95 10.85
C TYR A 96 18.50 -5.72 9.98
N THR A 97 17.53 -4.90 10.35
CA THR A 97 17.03 -3.82 9.50
C THR A 97 18.07 -2.74 9.27
N PHE A 98 18.60 -2.15 10.33
CA PHE A 98 19.60 -1.10 10.20
C PHE A 98 20.89 -1.60 9.55
N VAL A 99 21.28 -2.85 9.82
CA VAL A 99 22.44 -3.49 9.17
C VAL A 99 22.25 -3.62 7.66
N GLU A 100 21.05 -3.95 7.21
CA GLU A 100 20.74 -4.06 5.79
C GLU A 100 20.60 -2.68 5.13
N GLU A 101 19.91 -1.75 5.78
CA GLU A 101 19.64 -0.41 5.23
C GLU A 101 20.93 0.41 5.02
N GLN A 102 21.99 0.22 5.81
CA GLN A 102 23.30 0.86 5.60
C GLN A 102 23.94 0.53 4.24
N LYS A 103 23.67 -0.66 3.70
CA LYS A 103 24.21 -1.09 2.39
C LYS A 103 23.68 -0.26 1.22
N PHE A 104 22.59 0.46 1.41
CA PHE A 104 21.98 1.33 0.39
C PHE A 104 22.73 2.65 0.16
N SER A 105 23.82 2.89 0.89
CA SER A 105 24.84 3.87 0.53
C SER A 105 25.54 3.52 -0.79
N ASP A 106 25.60 2.22 -1.14
CA ASP A 106 26.05 1.73 -2.46
C ASP A 106 24.88 1.80 -3.45
N ILE A 107 25.04 2.62 -4.49
CA ILE A 107 24.02 2.86 -5.49
C ILE A 107 23.70 1.62 -6.34
N ASP A 108 24.69 0.80 -6.65
CA ASP A 108 24.51 -0.42 -7.44
C ASP A 108 23.75 -1.48 -6.63
N TYR A 109 24.06 -1.56 -5.33
CA TYR A 109 23.30 -2.41 -4.40
C TYR A 109 21.84 -1.96 -4.31
N ALA A 110 21.59 -0.68 -4.07
CA ALA A 110 20.26 -0.10 -3.97
C ALA A 110 19.45 -0.32 -5.28
N ALA A 111 20.07 -0.08 -6.45
CA ALA A 111 19.43 -0.32 -7.74
C ALA A 111 19.04 -1.78 -7.95
N LYS A 112 19.94 -2.71 -7.62
CA LYS A 112 19.66 -4.15 -7.72
C LYS A 112 18.49 -4.57 -6.83
N ILE A 113 18.42 -4.08 -5.60
CA ILE A 113 17.31 -4.42 -4.70
C ILE A 113 16.02 -3.76 -5.16
N ALA A 114 16.04 -2.54 -5.72
CA ALA A 114 14.86 -1.90 -6.27
C ALA A 114 14.23 -2.71 -7.42
N GLU A 115 15.05 -3.23 -8.35
CA GLU A 115 14.60 -4.11 -9.43
C GLU A 115 13.92 -5.38 -8.88
N LEU A 116 14.58 -6.10 -7.95
CA LEU A 116 14.05 -7.32 -7.35
C LEU A 116 12.74 -7.07 -6.59
N PHE A 117 12.68 -5.97 -5.84
CA PHE A 117 11.51 -5.60 -5.05
C PHE A 117 10.30 -5.29 -5.95
N LEU A 118 10.51 -4.49 -7.01
CA LEU A 118 9.44 -4.14 -7.94
C LEU A 118 8.95 -5.36 -8.74
N ASP A 119 9.84 -6.28 -9.09
CA ASP A 119 9.45 -7.54 -9.72
C ASP A 119 8.64 -8.42 -8.76
N GLU A 120 9.00 -8.46 -7.46
CA GLU A 120 8.24 -9.21 -6.45
C GLU A 120 6.86 -8.61 -6.17
N LEU A 121 6.73 -7.26 -6.18
CA LEU A 121 5.41 -6.60 -6.11
C LEU A 121 4.51 -7.06 -7.26
N LEU A 122 5.01 -7.03 -8.50
CA LEU A 122 4.25 -7.45 -9.67
C LEU A 122 3.87 -8.93 -9.59
N LYS A 123 4.79 -9.80 -9.20
CA LYS A 123 4.54 -11.24 -9.01
C LYS A 123 3.41 -11.51 -8.01
N ASN A 124 3.28 -10.67 -6.99
CA ASN A 124 2.21 -10.75 -5.98
C ASN A 124 0.96 -9.92 -6.34
N GLY A 125 0.90 -9.30 -7.53
CA GLY A 125 -0.27 -8.56 -7.99
C GLY A 125 -0.39 -7.13 -7.45
N THR A 126 0.64 -6.61 -6.78
CA THR A 126 0.67 -5.23 -6.29
C THR A 126 1.13 -4.30 -7.39
N THR A 127 0.26 -3.38 -7.81
CA THR A 127 0.50 -2.44 -8.91
C THR A 127 0.83 -1.03 -8.44
N THR A 128 0.53 -0.74 -7.18
CA THR A 128 0.78 0.57 -6.53
C THR A 128 1.26 0.32 -5.12
N ALA A 129 2.30 1.03 -4.69
CA ALA A 129 2.78 0.96 -3.32
C ALA A 129 3.24 2.31 -2.75
N MET A 130 3.06 2.51 -1.44
CA MET A 130 3.64 3.59 -0.67
C MET A 130 4.83 3.06 0.12
N THR A 131 6.03 3.42 -0.31
CA THR A 131 7.26 2.71 -0.01
C THR A 131 8.24 3.57 0.80
N PHE A 132 8.73 3.02 1.91
CA PHE A 132 9.89 3.56 2.62
C PHE A 132 11.16 3.17 1.86
N CYS A 133 12.00 4.17 1.57
CA CYS A 133 13.38 3.95 1.12
C CYS A 133 14.34 3.95 2.32
N THR A 134 15.60 4.34 2.14
CA THR A 134 16.54 4.58 3.25
C THR A 134 16.77 6.07 3.46
N SER A 135 17.62 6.42 4.42
CA SER A 135 18.12 7.79 4.61
C SER A 135 19.05 8.27 3.47
N HIS A 136 19.55 7.35 2.64
CA HIS A 136 20.41 7.68 1.51
C HIS A 136 19.58 8.18 0.32
N LYS A 137 19.86 9.41 -0.13
CA LYS A 137 19.16 10.05 -1.26
C LYS A 137 19.13 9.18 -2.53
N GLN A 138 20.26 8.55 -2.88
CA GLN A 138 20.38 7.71 -4.07
C GLN A 138 19.47 6.48 -4.03
N SER A 139 19.11 5.99 -2.85
CA SER A 139 18.19 4.86 -2.74
C SER A 139 16.79 5.19 -3.29
N VAL A 140 16.35 6.45 -3.13
CA VAL A 140 15.09 6.95 -3.70
C VAL A 140 15.21 7.16 -5.21
N ASP A 141 16.33 7.74 -5.65
CA ASP A 141 16.58 8.00 -7.06
C ASP A 141 16.52 6.70 -7.89
N VAL A 142 17.24 5.65 -7.47
CA VAL A 142 17.27 4.38 -8.22
C VAL A 142 15.93 3.64 -8.13
N PHE A 143 15.21 3.76 -7.02
CA PHE A 143 13.87 3.19 -6.87
C PHE A 143 12.88 3.82 -7.87
N PHE A 144 12.85 5.15 -7.95
CA PHE A 144 11.97 5.84 -8.89
C PHE A 144 12.38 5.64 -10.34
N ASP A 145 13.69 5.60 -10.67
CA ASP A 145 14.17 5.27 -11.99
C ASP A 145 13.70 3.87 -12.45
N ALA A 146 13.75 2.87 -11.56
CA ALA A 146 13.29 1.52 -11.85
C ALA A 146 11.75 1.45 -12.00
N ALA A 147 11.01 2.19 -11.17
CA ALA A 147 9.55 2.27 -11.23
C ALA A 147 9.07 3.00 -12.51
N GLU A 148 9.73 4.10 -12.91
CA GLU A 148 9.42 4.86 -14.13
C GLU A 148 9.55 3.98 -15.38
N LYS A 149 10.64 3.22 -15.48
CA LYS A 149 10.88 2.28 -16.60
C LYS A 149 9.79 1.24 -16.77
N ARG A 150 9.13 0.87 -15.67
CA ARG A 150 8.02 -0.11 -15.64
C ARG A 150 6.64 0.56 -15.72
N SER A 151 6.59 1.89 -15.81
CA SER A 151 5.35 2.68 -15.73
C SER A 151 4.53 2.38 -14.46
N LEU A 152 5.16 1.97 -13.37
CA LEU A 152 4.49 1.68 -12.10
C LEU A 152 4.07 2.97 -11.38
N ARG A 153 2.96 2.88 -10.64
CA ARG A 153 2.52 3.97 -9.77
C ARG A 153 3.09 3.77 -8.37
N MET A 154 4.19 4.47 -8.09
CA MET A 154 4.88 4.35 -6.82
C MET A 154 4.91 5.68 -6.06
N ILE A 155 4.65 5.60 -4.78
CA ILE A 155 4.85 6.68 -3.82
C ILE A 155 6.04 6.29 -2.97
N ALA A 156 7.05 7.14 -2.86
CA ALA A 156 8.22 6.83 -2.04
C ALA A 156 8.86 8.08 -1.45
N GLY A 157 9.68 7.91 -0.44
CA GLY A 157 10.42 9.01 0.15
C GLY A 157 11.69 8.58 0.86
N LYS A 158 12.64 9.51 0.92
CA LYS A 158 13.85 9.36 1.72
C LYS A 158 13.45 9.33 3.20
N VAL A 159 13.89 8.28 3.91
CA VAL A 159 13.69 8.20 5.35
C VAL A 159 14.50 9.30 6.04
N MET A 160 13.84 9.98 6.98
CA MET A 160 14.43 11.05 7.80
C MET A 160 14.66 10.51 9.21
N MET A 161 15.93 10.42 9.62
CA MET A 161 16.38 10.02 10.95
C MET A 161 17.59 10.86 11.34
N ASP A 162 17.62 11.43 12.54
CA ASP A 162 18.73 12.26 13.04
C ASP A 162 19.18 11.86 14.45
N ARG A 163 18.65 10.77 14.99
CA ARG A 163 19.03 10.19 16.28
C ARG A 163 18.63 8.72 16.41
N ASN A 164 19.16 8.03 17.41
CA ASN A 164 18.76 6.67 17.83
C ASN A 164 18.80 5.63 16.69
N ALA A 165 19.68 5.83 15.74
CA ALA A 165 20.02 4.93 14.64
C ALA A 165 21.55 4.90 14.46
N PRO A 166 22.12 3.93 13.74
CA PRO A 166 23.54 3.97 13.38
C PRO A 166 23.91 5.27 12.67
N ASP A 167 25.14 5.75 12.92
CA ASP A 167 25.63 7.03 12.38
C ASP A 167 25.50 7.09 10.85
N GLU A 168 25.70 5.97 10.15
CA GLU A 168 25.58 5.85 8.69
C GLU A 168 24.15 6.02 8.16
N LEU A 169 23.14 5.92 9.04
CA LEU A 169 21.73 6.14 8.73
C LEU A 169 21.18 7.44 9.30
N CYS A 170 21.96 8.12 10.17
CA CYS A 170 21.56 9.42 10.70
C CYS A 170 21.86 10.55 9.73
N ASP A 171 20.89 11.43 9.55
CA ASP A 171 21.04 12.64 8.75
C ASP A 171 21.48 13.85 9.59
N ASP A 172 22.15 14.80 8.95
CA ASP A 172 22.09 16.21 9.38
C ASP A 172 20.71 16.79 9.00
N ILE A 173 20.10 17.58 9.88
CA ILE A 173 18.75 18.10 9.73
C ILE A 173 18.59 18.95 8.46
N GLU A 174 19.56 19.81 8.15
CA GLU A 174 19.50 20.70 6.98
C GLU A 174 19.73 19.92 5.69
N SER A 175 20.68 18.98 5.68
CA SER A 175 20.91 18.11 4.52
C SER A 175 19.75 17.19 4.25
N SER A 176 19.12 16.61 5.29
CA SER A 176 17.92 15.78 5.17
C SER A 176 16.77 16.54 4.52
N TYR A 177 16.55 17.79 4.95
CA TYR A 177 15.53 18.65 4.33
C TYR A 177 15.88 19.00 2.88
N ALA A 178 17.13 19.39 2.59
CA ALA A 178 17.56 19.77 1.25
C ALA A 178 17.50 18.60 0.25
N ASP A 179 17.89 17.41 0.69
CA ASP A 179 17.82 16.19 -0.12
C ASP A 179 16.37 15.78 -0.41
N SER A 180 15.52 15.80 0.62
CA SER A 180 14.08 15.52 0.44
C SER A 180 13.44 16.52 -0.52
N LYS A 181 13.74 17.81 -0.37
CA LYS A 181 13.27 18.86 -1.28
C LYS A 181 13.71 18.61 -2.73
N SER A 182 14.98 18.33 -2.94
CA SER A 182 15.53 18.02 -4.27
C SER A 182 14.88 16.79 -4.91
N LEU A 183 14.56 15.75 -4.12
CA LEU A 183 13.87 14.57 -4.59
C LEU A 183 12.39 14.86 -4.93
N ILE A 184 11.72 15.70 -4.14
CA ILE A 184 10.36 16.18 -4.46
C ILE A 184 10.37 16.90 -5.81
N GLU A 185 11.26 17.88 -5.99
CA GLU A 185 11.38 18.66 -7.23
C GLU A 185 11.70 17.79 -8.46
N LYS A 186 12.43 16.69 -8.27
CA LYS A 186 12.79 15.74 -9.34
C LYS A 186 11.67 14.77 -9.71
N TRP A 187 10.96 14.24 -8.69
CA TRP A 187 10.15 13.03 -8.86
C TRP A 187 8.65 13.22 -8.61
N HIS A 188 8.26 14.18 -7.76
CA HIS A 188 6.85 14.33 -7.39
C HIS A 188 6.02 14.79 -8.59
N ASN A 189 4.93 14.08 -8.86
CA ASN A 189 4.07 14.29 -10.04
C ASN A 189 4.77 14.08 -11.40
N LYS A 190 5.91 13.38 -11.43
CA LYS A 190 6.55 12.97 -12.69
C LYS A 190 5.90 11.66 -13.16
N GLY A 191 5.08 11.75 -14.21
CA GLY A 191 4.34 10.59 -14.71
C GLY A 191 3.40 10.02 -13.65
N ARG A 192 3.69 8.81 -13.20
CA ARG A 192 2.90 8.09 -12.20
C ARG A 192 3.56 8.06 -10.80
N LEU A 193 4.64 8.82 -10.61
CA LEU A 193 5.42 8.82 -9.38
C LEU A 193 4.97 9.95 -8.46
N SER A 194 4.99 9.70 -7.16
CA SER A 194 4.67 10.68 -6.12
C SER A 194 5.66 10.57 -4.96
N TYR A 195 5.97 11.69 -4.32
CA TYR A 195 6.85 11.71 -3.17
C TYR A 195 6.05 11.70 -1.86
N ALA A 196 6.55 10.97 -0.86
CA ALA A 196 6.09 11.03 0.51
C ALA A 196 7.21 11.54 1.43
N VAL A 197 6.93 12.57 2.22
CA VAL A 197 7.80 12.99 3.32
C VAL A 197 7.80 11.87 4.35
N THR A 198 8.97 11.36 4.72
CA THR A 198 9.09 10.07 5.42
C THR A 198 9.95 10.17 6.69
N PRO A 199 9.52 10.88 7.75
CA PRO A 199 10.13 10.66 9.07
C PRO A 199 9.82 9.22 9.47
N ARG A 200 10.88 8.41 9.79
CA ARG A 200 10.66 6.98 10.06
C ARG A 200 9.64 6.77 11.16
N PHE A 201 9.94 7.30 12.35
CA PHE A 201 9.05 7.34 13.51
C PHE A 201 9.63 8.31 14.57
N ALA A 202 8.85 8.71 15.56
CA ALA A 202 9.26 9.71 16.53
C ALA A 202 10.55 9.34 17.30
N PRO A 203 10.84 8.08 17.67
CA PRO A 203 12.08 7.73 18.34
C PRO A 203 13.36 8.11 17.57
N THR A 204 13.37 7.99 16.25
CA THR A 204 14.54 8.29 15.41
C THR A 204 14.57 9.71 14.85
N SER A 205 13.59 10.55 15.18
CA SER A 205 13.53 11.94 14.72
C SER A 205 13.51 12.90 15.90
N THR A 206 14.34 13.94 15.89
CA THR A 206 14.22 15.05 16.85
C THR A 206 13.04 15.95 16.47
N LYS A 207 12.58 16.76 17.43
CA LYS A 207 11.59 17.79 17.15
C LYS A 207 12.02 18.71 15.99
N ALA A 208 13.31 19.05 15.91
CA ALA A 208 13.84 19.91 14.85
C ALA A 208 13.71 19.24 13.47
N GLN A 209 13.99 17.95 13.34
CA GLN A 209 13.78 17.21 12.09
C GLN A 209 12.31 17.12 11.73
N LEU A 210 11.42 16.81 12.69
CA LEU A 210 9.97 16.77 12.44
C LEU A 210 9.42 18.12 11.98
N VAL A 211 9.95 19.25 12.49
CA VAL A 211 9.61 20.60 11.99
C VAL A 211 10.02 20.78 10.53
N LYS A 212 11.17 20.24 10.10
CA LYS A 212 11.58 20.26 8.68
C LYS A 212 10.69 19.38 7.80
N ALA A 213 10.27 18.22 8.29
CA ALA A 213 9.28 17.38 7.62
C ALA A 213 7.95 18.13 7.42
N ALA A 214 7.44 18.80 8.46
CA ALA A 214 6.24 19.61 8.38
C ALA A 214 6.37 20.80 7.41
N LYS A 215 7.57 21.39 7.34
CA LYS A 215 7.87 22.46 6.38
C LYS A 215 7.76 21.96 4.93
N LEU A 216 8.25 20.75 4.62
CA LEU A 216 8.11 20.15 3.30
C LEU A 216 6.64 19.96 2.91
N LEU A 217 5.79 19.44 3.82
CA LEU A 217 4.35 19.31 3.57
C LEU A 217 3.69 20.65 3.24
N LYS A 218 4.07 21.72 3.93
CA LYS A 218 3.54 23.06 3.69
C LYS A 218 4.05 23.70 2.39
N GLU A 219 5.23 23.37 1.94
CA GLU A 219 5.83 23.89 0.69
C GLU A 219 5.24 23.22 -0.56
N TYR A 220 4.73 21.99 -0.44
CA TYR A 220 4.18 21.21 -1.55
C TYR A 220 2.75 20.73 -1.26
N PRO A 221 1.79 21.65 -1.06
CA PRO A 221 0.40 21.31 -0.75
C PRO A 221 -0.38 20.85 -1.99
N ASP A 222 -1.57 20.28 -1.75
CA ASP A 222 -2.53 20.09 -2.83
C ASP A 222 -2.91 21.43 -3.47
N THR A 223 -3.03 21.43 -4.79
CA THR A 223 -3.54 22.55 -5.57
C THR A 223 -4.72 22.09 -6.44
N LYS A 224 -5.34 23.01 -7.19
CA LYS A 224 -6.40 22.64 -8.14
C LYS A 224 -5.93 21.74 -9.29
N SER A 225 -4.62 21.74 -9.58
CA SER A 225 -4.04 21.06 -10.74
C SER A 225 -3.04 19.98 -10.39
N THR A 226 -2.53 19.96 -9.17
CA THR A 226 -1.50 19.01 -8.73
C THR A 226 -1.82 18.46 -7.35
N LYS A 227 -1.59 17.16 -7.13
CA LYS A 227 -1.64 16.56 -5.79
C LYS A 227 -0.40 17.00 -5.02
N GLY A 228 -0.57 17.30 -3.74
CA GLY A 228 0.52 17.61 -2.82
C GLY A 228 1.29 16.35 -2.42
N VAL A 229 2.44 16.54 -1.81
CA VAL A 229 3.21 15.43 -1.24
C VAL A 229 2.43 14.76 -0.11
N LEU A 230 2.59 13.46 0.00
CA LEU A 230 2.07 12.69 1.12
C LEU A 230 3.05 12.69 2.29
N LEU A 231 2.60 12.25 3.45
CA LEU A 231 3.42 11.88 4.60
C LEU A 231 3.19 10.41 4.92
N GLN A 232 4.25 9.71 5.26
CA GLN A 232 4.21 8.37 5.84
C GLN A 232 5.11 8.28 7.07
N THR A 233 4.64 7.61 8.11
CA THR A 233 5.39 7.34 9.34
C THR A 233 4.73 6.21 10.14
N HIS A 234 5.42 5.69 11.17
CA HIS A 234 4.88 4.68 12.08
C HIS A 234 4.24 5.35 13.31
N LEU A 235 3.19 4.74 13.84
CA LEU A 235 2.46 5.23 15.00
C LEU A 235 1.90 4.09 15.84
N ASN A 236 2.21 4.10 17.14
CA ASN A 236 1.61 3.21 18.14
C ASN A 236 1.67 1.72 17.75
N GLU A 237 2.82 1.27 17.24
CA GLU A 237 3.01 -0.12 16.84
C GLU A 237 3.24 -1.04 18.04
N ASN A 238 4.08 -0.61 19.00
CA ASN A 238 4.55 -1.44 20.10
C ASN A 238 4.52 -0.68 21.42
N SER A 239 4.24 -1.38 22.54
CA SER A 239 4.20 -0.75 23.86
C SER A 239 5.53 -0.15 24.29
N ASP A 240 6.64 -0.86 24.04
CA ASP A 240 7.99 -0.36 24.40
C ASP A 240 8.35 0.89 23.59
N GLU A 241 7.94 0.93 22.31
CA GLU A 241 8.07 2.10 21.45
C GLU A 241 7.30 3.29 22.00
N ILE A 242 6.04 3.07 22.43
CA ILE A 242 5.18 4.12 22.99
C ILE A 242 5.78 4.69 24.28
N ASP A 243 6.30 3.84 25.15
CA ASP A 243 6.93 4.28 26.39
C ASP A 243 8.23 5.06 26.10
N TRP A 244 9.01 4.63 25.12
CA TRP A 244 10.17 5.38 24.66
C TRP A 244 9.81 6.76 24.08
N VAL A 245 8.72 6.86 23.33
CA VAL A 245 8.21 8.16 22.84
C VAL A 245 7.79 9.09 23.97
N LYS A 246 7.15 8.58 25.03
CA LYS A 246 6.81 9.39 26.23
C LYS A 246 8.05 9.98 26.90
N GLU A 247 9.15 9.20 26.97
CA GLU A 247 10.43 9.70 27.52
C GLU A 247 11.05 10.79 26.63
N LEU A 248 11.02 10.60 25.32
CA LEU A 248 11.63 11.51 24.34
C LEU A 248 10.82 12.80 24.11
N TYR A 249 9.48 12.74 24.31
CA TYR A 249 8.56 13.83 24.07
C TYR A 249 7.63 14.07 25.27
N PRO A 250 8.16 14.39 26.46
CA PRO A 250 7.38 14.47 27.71
C PRO A 250 6.32 15.58 27.73
N GLN A 251 6.33 16.51 26.75
CA GLN A 251 5.31 17.55 26.63
C GLN A 251 4.11 17.13 25.79
N SER A 252 4.20 16.02 25.02
CA SER A 252 3.10 15.53 24.22
C SER A 252 2.15 14.68 25.07
N LYS A 253 0.85 14.81 24.80
CA LYS A 253 -0.21 14.10 25.55
C LYS A 253 -0.17 12.59 25.29
N ASN A 254 0.15 12.21 24.05
CA ASN A 254 0.26 10.84 23.56
C ASN A 254 1.18 10.82 22.34
N TYR A 255 1.32 9.67 21.69
CA TYR A 255 2.24 9.54 20.56
C TYR A 255 1.76 10.32 19.33
N PHE A 256 0.46 10.27 18.98
CA PHE A 256 -0.08 11.03 17.85
C PHE A 256 0.10 12.54 18.03
N ASP A 257 0.00 13.05 19.26
CA ASP A 257 0.19 14.48 19.61
C ASP A 257 1.59 14.99 19.25
N VAL A 258 2.60 14.10 19.22
CA VAL A 258 3.97 14.44 18.75
C VAL A 258 3.93 14.93 17.30
N TYR A 259 3.18 14.24 16.45
CA TYR A 259 3.04 14.59 15.03
C TYR A 259 2.05 15.74 14.81
N ASP A 260 0.90 15.69 15.47
CA ASP A 260 -0.19 16.65 15.29
C ASP A 260 0.22 18.07 15.68
N ASN A 261 0.87 18.25 16.82
CA ASN A 261 1.37 19.56 17.28
C ASN A 261 2.39 20.20 16.34
N LEU A 262 3.03 19.42 15.48
CA LEU A 262 4.01 19.90 14.51
C LEU A 262 3.41 20.09 13.11
N GLY A 263 2.13 19.75 12.93
CA GLY A 263 1.42 19.86 11.65
C GLY A 263 1.79 18.76 10.66
N LEU A 264 2.06 17.54 11.17
CA LEU A 264 2.30 16.33 10.40
C LEU A 264 1.04 15.44 10.28
N SER A 265 -0.08 15.87 10.88
CA SER A 265 -1.41 15.25 10.70
C SER A 265 -2.19 15.94 9.59
N GLY A 266 -3.11 15.23 8.95
CA GLY A 266 -4.00 15.79 7.93
C GLY A 266 -4.34 14.82 6.80
N THR A 267 -5.07 15.30 5.81
CA THR A 267 -5.58 14.51 4.67
C THR A 267 -4.50 13.84 3.82
N ASN A 268 -3.26 14.30 3.90
CA ASN A 268 -2.12 13.74 3.17
C ASN A 268 -1.23 12.86 4.05
N SER A 269 -1.63 12.57 5.29
CA SER A 269 -0.83 11.82 6.26
C SER A 269 -1.36 10.40 6.44
N VAL A 270 -0.47 9.42 6.24
CA VAL A 270 -0.73 7.99 6.43
C VAL A 270 0.16 7.46 7.55
N PHE A 271 -0.49 6.92 8.58
CA PHE A 271 0.17 6.36 9.76
C PHE A 271 0.13 4.82 9.70
N GLY A 272 1.30 4.19 9.75
CA GLY A 272 1.42 2.74 9.82
C GLY A 272 1.01 2.20 11.19
N HIS A 273 0.46 1.00 11.24
CA HIS A 273 0.08 0.19 12.41
C HIS A 273 -1.10 0.71 13.21
N CYS A 274 -0.92 1.76 14.03
CA CYS A 274 -1.97 2.34 14.87
C CYS A 274 -2.68 1.30 15.78
N ILE A 275 -1.92 0.34 16.34
CA ILE A 275 -2.46 -0.78 17.12
C ILE A 275 -2.96 -0.32 18.49
N HIS A 276 -2.11 0.44 19.21
CA HIS A 276 -2.32 0.80 20.61
C HIS A 276 -2.85 2.24 20.76
N ASN A 277 -3.73 2.68 19.86
CA ASN A 277 -4.32 4.00 19.96
C ASN A 277 -5.25 4.12 21.16
N SER A 278 -5.14 5.20 21.90
CA SER A 278 -6.15 5.62 22.87
C SER A 278 -7.40 6.18 22.19
N THR A 279 -8.51 6.24 22.92
CA THR A 279 -9.75 6.87 22.46
C THR A 279 -9.54 8.32 21.96
N ASP A 280 -8.67 9.07 22.61
CA ASP A 280 -8.38 10.47 22.22
C ASP A 280 -7.56 10.53 20.94
N GLU A 281 -6.67 9.57 20.70
CA GLU A 281 -5.92 9.47 19.43
C GLU A 281 -6.85 9.09 18.27
N TYR A 282 -7.76 8.12 18.44
CA TYR A 282 -8.75 7.80 17.41
C TYR A 282 -9.59 9.02 17.03
N LYS A 283 -10.12 9.76 18.02
CA LYS A 283 -10.87 11.00 17.76
C LYS A 283 -10.04 12.01 16.99
N ARG A 284 -8.79 12.22 17.42
CA ARG A 284 -7.95 13.25 16.79
C ARG A 284 -7.48 12.85 15.40
N ILE A 285 -7.18 11.57 15.14
CA ILE A 285 -6.89 11.03 13.80
C ILE A 285 -8.09 11.29 12.86
N ALA A 286 -9.32 11.04 13.34
CA ALA A 286 -10.55 11.30 12.59
C ALA A 286 -10.75 12.80 12.29
N GLU A 287 -10.61 13.67 13.31
CA GLU A 287 -10.77 15.13 13.19
C GLU A 287 -9.80 15.75 12.19
N THR A 288 -8.57 15.25 12.13
CA THR A 288 -7.55 15.70 11.17
C THR A 288 -7.72 15.11 9.78
N ASN A 289 -8.62 14.13 9.60
CA ASN A 289 -8.75 13.31 8.41
C ASN A 289 -7.44 12.58 8.04
N SER A 290 -6.60 12.27 9.03
CA SER A 290 -5.45 11.42 8.88
C SER A 290 -5.88 9.99 8.59
N LYS A 291 -4.99 9.19 7.99
CA LYS A 291 -5.31 7.87 7.46
C LYS A 291 -4.42 6.81 8.07
N VAL A 292 -4.87 5.57 8.03
CA VAL A 292 -4.18 4.44 8.69
C VAL A 292 -3.91 3.32 7.69
N ALA A 293 -2.68 2.80 7.71
CA ALA A 293 -2.27 1.58 7.04
C ALA A 293 -2.08 0.49 8.09
N LEU A 294 -2.98 -0.50 8.12
CA LEU A 294 -2.90 -1.64 9.04
C LEU A 294 -1.99 -2.72 8.46
N CYS A 295 -1.08 -3.23 9.27
CA CYS A 295 -0.01 -4.16 8.88
C CYS A 295 -0.17 -5.51 9.61
N PRO A 296 -1.20 -6.32 9.29
CA PRO A 296 -1.54 -7.51 10.08
C PRO A 296 -0.43 -8.56 10.16
N THR A 297 0.30 -8.80 9.08
CA THR A 297 1.40 -9.78 9.03
C THR A 297 2.54 -9.36 9.95
N SER A 298 2.97 -8.11 9.86
CA SER A 298 4.02 -7.54 10.71
C SER A 298 3.62 -7.52 12.19
N ASN A 299 2.39 -7.07 12.48
CA ASN A 299 1.90 -6.98 13.86
C ASN A 299 1.92 -8.33 14.57
N LEU A 300 1.60 -9.41 13.85
CA LEU A 300 1.65 -10.77 14.38
C LEU A 300 3.08 -11.31 14.42
N PHE A 301 3.87 -11.10 13.38
CA PHE A 301 5.23 -11.62 13.26
C PHE A 301 6.16 -11.04 14.33
N LEU A 302 6.09 -9.73 14.58
CA LEU A 302 6.87 -9.04 15.59
C LEU A 302 6.24 -9.05 17.00
N GLY A 303 5.02 -9.61 17.14
CA GLY A 303 4.31 -9.67 18.40
C GLY A 303 3.85 -8.30 18.91
N SER A 304 3.65 -7.34 18.02
CA SER A 304 3.27 -5.96 18.36
C SER A 304 1.86 -5.86 18.93
N GLY A 305 0.92 -6.70 18.50
CA GLY A 305 -0.44 -6.75 19.02
C GLY A 305 -1.53 -6.92 17.96
N LEU A 306 -2.77 -6.74 18.37
CA LEU A 306 -3.96 -6.87 17.53
C LEU A 306 -4.58 -5.48 17.28
N PHE A 307 -4.70 -5.05 16.05
CA PHE A 307 -5.38 -3.79 15.72
C PHE A 307 -6.91 -3.92 15.91
N ALA A 308 -7.57 -2.80 16.18
CA ALA A 308 -9.02 -2.71 16.34
C ALA A 308 -9.66 -2.04 15.10
N LEU A 309 -10.03 -2.84 14.10
CA LEU A 309 -10.65 -2.32 12.87
C LEU A 309 -12.01 -1.70 13.13
N ASP A 310 -12.79 -2.27 14.05
CA ASP A 310 -14.09 -1.77 14.50
C ASP A 310 -14.01 -0.37 15.10
N GLU A 311 -13.00 -0.10 15.93
CA GLU A 311 -12.77 1.24 16.50
C GLU A 311 -12.42 2.26 15.40
N LEU A 312 -11.54 1.92 14.46
CA LEU A 312 -11.19 2.78 13.34
C LEU A 312 -12.43 3.13 12.49
N GLU A 313 -13.30 2.15 12.23
CA GLU A 313 -14.55 2.37 11.52
C GLU A 313 -15.56 3.18 12.33
N HIS A 314 -15.67 2.93 13.64
CA HIS A 314 -16.53 3.68 14.53
C HIS A 314 -16.23 5.18 14.48
N TYR A 315 -14.94 5.55 14.43
CA TYR A 315 -14.53 6.96 14.29
C TYR A 315 -14.51 7.46 12.83
N GLY A 316 -14.85 6.63 11.85
CA GLY A 316 -14.88 7.03 10.44
C GLY A 316 -13.49 7.27 9.83
N ILE A 317 -12.44 6.63 10.37
CA ILE A 317 -11.07 6.77 9.89
C ILE A 317 -10.90 5.97 8.60
N ASN A 318 -10.30 6.59 7.57
CA ASN A 318 -9.95 5.89 6.34
C ASN A 318 -8.79 4.93 6.58
N VAL A 319 -9.03 3.65 6.26
CA VAL A 319 -8.10 2.54 6.55
C VAL A 319 -7.80 1.76 5.28
N ALA A 320 -6.57 1.28 5.15
CA ALA A 320 -6.15 0.26 4.19
C ALA A 320 -5.41 -0.88 4.90
N LEU A 321 -5.34 -2.05 4.25
CA LEU A 321 -4.43 -3.11 4.63
C LEU A 321 -3.10 -2.92 3.90
N ALA A 322 -1.99 -3.28 4.56
CA ALA A 322 -0.64 -3.14 4.05
C ALA A 322 0.23 -4.34 4.47
N SER A 323 1.29 -4.62 3.73
CA SER A 323 2.15 -5.77 3.98
C SER A 323 3.21 -5.50 5.04
N ASP A 324 3.76 -4.29 5.05
CA ASP A 324 4.90 -3.91 5.86
C ASP A 324 6.10 -4.87 5.73
N VAL A 325 6.39 -5.29 4.50
CA VAL A 325 7.64 -6.04 4.24
C VAL A 325 8.83 -5.14 4.61
N GLY A 326 9.74 -5.51 5.48
CA GLY A 326 10.10 -6.83 6.01
C GLY A 326 9.80 -7.07 7.50
N GLY A 327 9.13 -6.17 8.26
CA GLY A 327 8.49 -6.56 9.51
C GLY A 327 7.35 -7.53 9.25
N GLY A 328 6.58 -7.33 8.17
CA GLY A 328 5.69 -8.33 7.61
C GLY A 328 6.46 -9.41 6.86
N ASP A 329 5.96 -10.65 6.95
CA ASP A 329 6.60 -11.87 6.44
C ASP A 329 6.11 -12.30 5.05
N SER A 330 5.30 -11.47 4.37
CA SER A 330 4.72 -11.80 3.07
C SER A 330 4.50 -10.57 2.18
N PHE A 331 4.81 -10.70 0.87
CA PHE A 331 4.42 -9.75 -0.17
C PHE A 331 2.96 -9.95 -0.64
N SER A 332 2.34 -11.08 -0.28
CA SER A 332 1.02 -11.45 -0.77
C SER A 332 -0.08 -10.73 -0.01
N MET A 333 -0.84 -9.88 -0.72
CA MET A 333 -2.03 -9.23 -0.15
C MET A 333 -3.13 -10.24 0.23
N PHE A 334 -3.10 -11.47 -0.31
CA PHE A 334 -3.98 -12.55 0.16
C PHE A 334 -3.63 -12.96 1.59
N ASP A 335 -2.35 -13.11 1.90
CA ASP A 335 -1.91 -13.43 3.26
C ASP A 335 -2.19 -12.27 4.22
N VAL A 336 -1.95 -11.04 3.79
CA VAL A 336 -2.32 -9.83 4.55
C VAL A 336 -3.81 -9.85 4.91
N MET A 337 -4.71 -10.13 3.95
CA MET A 337 -6.15 -10.25 4.19
C MET A 337 -6.50 -11.42 5.11
N ASN A 338 -5.81 -12.57 4.97
CA ASN A 338 -6.00 -13.75 5.81
C ASN A 338 -5.65 -13.47 7.27
N GLN A 339 -4.50 -12.82 7.52
CA GLN A 339 -4.10 -12.44 8.88
C GLN A 339 -5.03 -11.35 9.44
N ALA A 340 -5.43 -10.36 8.63
CA ALA A 340 -6.43 -9.37 9.04
C ALA A 340 -7.75 -10.02 9.47
N TYR A 341 -8.25 -11.01 8.73
CA TYR A 341 -9.44 -11.77 9.10
C TYR A 341 -9.28 -12.47 10.45
N LYS A 342 -8.14 -13.11 10.70
CA LYS A 342 -7.88 -13.83 11.98
C LYS A 342 -7.80 -12.86 13.16
N ILE A 343 -7.10 -11.71 12.99
CA ILE A 343 -7.05 -10.65 14.01
C ILE A 343 -8.46 -10.14 14.32
N CYS A 344 -9.25 -9.83 13.31
CA CYS A 344 -10.63 -9.39 13.48
C CYS A 344 -11.47 -10.43 14.24
N ARG A 345 -11.29 -11.74 13.94
CA ARG A 345 -11.99 -12.82 14.66
C ARG A 345 -11.59 -12.91 16.13
N LEU A 346 -10.34 -12.60 16.47
CA LEU A 346 -9.88 -12.55 17.88
C LEU A 346 -10.46 -11.35 18.63
N ASN A 347 -10.82 -10.29 17.92
CA ASN A 347 -11.47 -9.09 18.46
C ASN A 347 -13.00 -9.10 18.27
N ASP A 348 -13.62 -10.28 18.10
CA ASP A 348 -15.07 -10.46 17.91
C ASP A 348 -15.67 -9.66 16.73
N TYR A 349 -14.85 -9.25 15.77
CA TYR A 349 -15.27 -8.57 14.56
C TYR A 349 -15.31 -9.52 13.36
N ASN A 350 -16.34 -9.40 12.50
CA ASN A 350 -16.51 -10.21 11.29
C ASN A 350 -16.04 -9.41 10.06
N LEU A 351 -14.79 -9.58 9.65
CA LEU A 351 -14.30 -9.00 8.40
C LEU A 351 -14.96 -9.72 7.21
N ASP A 352 -15.87 -9.02 6.51
CA ASP A 352 -16.50 -9.52 5.28
C ASP A 352 -15.45 -9.63 4.16
N PRO A 353 -15.42 -10.72 3.36
CA PRO A 353 -14.43 -10.88 2.30
C PRO A 353 -14.48 -9.77 1.24
N VAL A 354 -15.65 -9.22 0.90
CA VAL A 354 -15.73 -8.05 0.00
C VAL A 354 -15.02 -6.85 0.61
N LYS A 355 -15.19 -6.65 1.93
CA LYS A 355 -14.50 -5.59 2.68
C LYS A 355 -12.99 -5.80 2.68
N ALA A 356 -12.50 -7.03 2.85
CA ALA A 356 -11.06 -7.31 2.80
C ALA A 356 -10.45 -6.92 1.45
N PHE A 357 -11.07 -7.30 0.34
CA PHE A 357 -10.62 -6.90 -0.99
C PHE A 357 -10.76 -5.38 -1.24
N TYR A 358 -11.82 -4.76 -0.73
CA TYR A 358 -11.96 -3.30 -0.76
C TYR A 358 -10.82 -2.59 -0.05
N LEU A 359 -10.39 -3.09 1.13
CA LEU A 359 -9.29 -2.50 1.92
C LEU A 359 -7.91 -2.61 1.23
N THR A 360 -7.76 -3.51 0.26
CA THR A 360 -6.52 -3.68 -0.54
C THR A 360 -6.60 -3.07 -1.94
N THR A 361 -7.73 -2.44 -2.29
CA THR A 361 -7.97 -1.83 -3.61
C THR A 361 -8.53 -0.41 -3.48
N LEU A 362 -9.85 -0.22 -3.49
CA LEU A 362 -10.47 1.12 -3.52
C LEU A 362 -10.24 1.91 -2.22
N ALA A 363 -10.31 1.28 -1.06
CA ALA A 363 -9.99 1.96 0.20
C ALA A 363 -8.51 2.38 0.25
N ALA A 364 -7.61 1.51 -0.19
CA ALA A 364 -6.19 1.83 -0.28
C ALA A 364 -5.93 3.00 -1.26
N ALA A 365 -6.63 3.05 -2.39
CA ALA A 365 -6.59 4.20 -3.29
C ALA A 365 -7.09 5.49 -2.61
N LYS A 366 -8.13 5.42 -1.75
CA LYS A 366 -8.60 6.58 -0.95
C LYS A 366 -7.58 7.01 0.09
N VAL A 367 -6.94 6.06 0.78
CA VAL A 367 -5.85 6.33 1.73
C VAL A 367 -4.73 7.11 1.05
N LEU A 368 -4.41 6.80 -0.20
CA LEU A 368 -3.38 7.49 -0.99
C LEU A 368 -3.88 8.73 -1.74
N ASN A 369 -5.14 9.18 -1.55
CA ASN A 369 -5.76 10.26 -2.32
C ASN A 369 -5.77 10.01 -3.84
N MET A 370 -5.88 8.75 -4.28
CA MET A 370 -5.81 8.32 -5.69
C MET A 370 -7.06 7.58 -6.18
N SER A 371 -8.16 7.64 -5.43
CA SER A 371 -9.40 6.95 -5.80
C SER A 371 -10.08 7.51 -7.07
N ASP A 372 -9.67 8.70 -7.51
CA ASP A 372 -10.06 9.30 -8.77
C ASP A 372 -9.40 8.61 -9.99
N CYS A 373 -8.31 7.89 -9.79
CA CYS A 373 -7.57 7.24 -10.88
C CYS A 373 -7.29 5.76 -10.68
N LEU A 374 -7.52 5.19 -9.48
CA LEU A 374 -7.21 3.80 -9.14
C LEU A 374 -8.31 3.12 -8.32
N GLY A 375 -8.12 1.83 -8.05
CA GLY A 375 -8.79 1.04 -7.04
C GLY A 375 -10.06 0.32 -7.48
N ASN A 376 -10.65 0.66 -8.63
CA ASN A 376 -11.77 -0.06 -9.23
C ASN A 376 -11.84 0.17 -10.75
N PHE A 377 -12.85 -0.39 -11.42
CA PHE A 377 -13.01 -0.33 -12.88
C PHE A 377 -13.98 0.74 -13.36
N GLU A 378 -14.13 1.84 -12.64
CA GLU A 378 -14.88 3.00 -13.14
C GLU A 378 -14.19 3.62 -14.36
N SER A 379 -15.02 4.16 -15.27
CA SER A 379 -14.51 4.79 -16.51
C SER A 379 -13.48 5.88 -16.23
N ASN A 380 -12.49 5.98 -17.10
CA ASN A 380 -11.36 6.91 -17.08
C ASN A 380 -10.30 6.65 -15.99
N LYS A 381 -10.45 5.63 -15.14
CA LYS A 381 -9.37 5.18 -14.25
C LYS A 381 -8.26 4.47 -15.03
N GLU A 382 -7.08 4.40 -14.46
CA GLU A 382 -5.93 3.71 -15.02
C GLU A 382 -6.20 2.19 -15.05
N ALA A 383 -5.84 1.55 -16.16
CA ALA A 383 -6.11 0.13 -16.37
C ALA A 383 -4.99 -0.74 -15.76
N ASP A 384 -4.84 -0.62 -14.42
CA ASP A 384 -3.98 -1.48 -13.62
C ASP A 384 -4.83 -2.61 -13.03
N PHE A 385 -4.62 -3.82 -13.50
CA PHE A 385 -5.40 -4.96 -13.08
C PHE A 385 -4.61 -6.26 -13.04
N ILE A 386 -5.14 -7.23 -12.32
CA ILE A 386 -4.57 -8.57 -12.19
C ILE A 386 -5.55 -9.61 -12.69
N VAL A 387 -4.99 -10.71 -13.14
CA VAL A 387 -5.72 -11.90 -13.57
C VAL A 387 -5.34 -13.05 -12.64
N LEU A 388 -6.32 -13.51 -11.87
CA LEU A 388 -6.16 -14.61 -10.92
C LEU A 388 -6.59 -15.93 -11.58
N ASP A 389 -5.70 -16.92 -11.55
CA ASP A 389 -6.01 -18.29 -12.00
C ASP A 389 -6.80 -19.03 -10.92
N LEU A 390 -8.06 -19.31 -11.18
CA LEU A 390 -8.94 -20.03 -10.26
C LEU A 390 -8.61 -21.53 -10.16
N ASN A 391 -7.71 -22.01 -11.00
CA ASN A 391 -7.17 -23.38 -10.99
C ASN A 391 -5.69 -23.44 -10.54
N ALA A 392 -5.17 -22.39 -9.93
CA ALA A 392 -3.76 -22.27 -9.52
C ALA A 392 -3.27 -23.48 -8.68
N THR A 393 -4.14 -24.07 -7.88
CA THR A 393 -3.91 -25.33 -7.17
C THR A 393 -5.15 -26.21 -7.21
N GLU A 394 -4.97 -27.55 -7.16
CA GLU A 394 -6.10 -28.48 -7.12
C GLU A 394 -7.04 -28.21 -5.92
N LEU A 395 -6.47 -27.87 -4.76
CA LEU A 395 -7.27 -27.54 -3.58
C LEU A 395 -8.21 -26.35 -3.84
N ILE A 396 -7.68 -25.24 -4.38
CA ILE A 396 -8.45 -24.06 -4.71
C ILE A 396 -9.52 -24.40 -5.76
N ALA A 397 -9.13 -25.08 -6.85
CA ALA A 397 -10.05 -25.49 -7.92
C ALA A 397 -11.24 -26.31 -7.38
N GLN A 398 -10.97 -27.30 -6.51
CA GLN A 398 -12.04 -28.11 -5.92
C GLN A 398 -12.90 -27.33 -4.92
N ARG A 399 -12.27 -26.48 -4.09
CA ARG A 399 -13.01 -25.65 -3.12
C ARG A 399 -13.93 -24.65 -3.81
N LEU A 400 -13.48 -24.03 -4.90
CA LEU A 400 -14.28 -23.06 -5.65
C LEU A 400 -15.51 -23.69 -6.32
N LYS A 401 -15.49 -24.97 -6.71
CA LYS A 401 -16.68 -25.67 -7.22
C LYS A 401 -17.85 -25.72 -6.23
N THR A 402 -17.58 -25.56 -4.95
CA THR A 402 -18.61 -25.52 -3.90
C THR A 402 -19.03 -24.12 -3.51
N SER A 403 -18.41 -23.09 -4.08
CA SER A 403 -18.76 -21.68 -3.81
C SER A 403 -20.09 -21.33 -4.48
N ARG A 404 -21.02 -20.79 -3.69
CA ARG A 404 -22.38 -20.48 -4.12
C ARG A 404 -22.57 -19.04 -4.58
N ASN A 405 -21.64 -18.17 -4.22
CA ASN A 405 -21.69 -16.73 -4.52
C ASN A 405 -20.29 -16.12 -4.49
N ILE A 406 -20.20 -14.85 -4.90
CA ILE A 406 -18.93 -14.12 -4.95
C ILE A 406 -18.24 -14.01 -3.57
N LYS A 407 -18.97 -13.86 -2.47
CA LYS A 407 -18.37 -13.76 -1.14
C LYS A 407 -17.65 -15.05 -0.74
N GLU A 408 -18.23 -16.22 -1.04
CA GLU A 408 -17.57 -17.52 -0.78
C GLU A 408 -16.34 -17.74 -1.67
N LEU A 409 -16.39 -17.26 -2.93
CA LEU A 409 -15.25 -17.27 -3.84
C LEU A 409 -14.12 -16.39 -3.26
N LEU A 410 -14.40 -15.13 -2.96
CA LEU A 410 -13.43 -14.19 -2.40
C LEU A 410 -12.85 -14.69 -1.08
N PHE A 411 -13.67 -15.26 -0.20
CA PHE A 411 -13.20 -15.83 1.07
C PHE A 411 -12.24 -17.00 0.85
N CYS A 412 -12.51 -17.86 -0.14
CA CYS A 412 -11.59 -18.94 -0.52
C CYS A 412 -10.25 -18.35 -1.01
N LEU A 413 -10.30 -17.34 -1.91
CA LEU A 413 -9.09 -16.73 -2.46
C LEU A 413 -8.25 -16.04 -1.37
N MET A 414 -8.86 -15.28 -0.46
CA MET A 414 -8.12 -14.58 0.59
C MET A 414 -7.55 -15.51 1.66
N THR A 415 -8.08 -16.73 1.82
CA THR A 415 -7.64 -17.65 2.87
C THR A 415 -6.70 -18.76 2.39
N LEU A 416 -6.77 -19.13 1.11
CA LEU A 416 -5.93 -20.16 0.49
C LEU A 416 -4.99 -19.61 -0.58
N GLY A 417 -5.14 -18.33 -0.92
CA GLY A 417 -4.39 -17.70 -1.99
C GLY A 417 -2.99 -17.25 -1.57
N ASP A 418 -2.13 -17.20 -2.56
CA ASP A 418 -0.77 -16.67 -2.51
C ASP A 418 -0.35 -16.21 -3.94
N ASP A 419 0.95 -15.98 -4.17
CA ASP A 419 1.49 -15.57 -5.48
C ASP A 419 1.15 -16.55 -6.61
N ARG A 420 0.83 -17.81 -6.29
CA ARG A 420 0.43 -18.82 -7.30
C ARG A 420 -0.89 -18.48 -7.98
N LEU A 421 -1.77 -17.72 -7.33
CA LEU A 421 -3.01 -17.23 -7.94
C LEU A 421 -2.77 -16.21 -9.04
N VAL A 422 -1.73 -15.36 -8.91
CA VAL A 422 -1.47 -14.27 -9.85
C VAL A 422 -0.89 -14.82 -11.13
N SER A 423 -1.70 -14.94 -12.18
CA SER A 423 -1.24 -15.43 -13.48
C SER A 423 -0.70 -14.34 -14.37
N LYS A 424 -1.29 -13.13 -14.33
CA LYS A 424 -0.84 -11.95 -15.08
C LYS A 424 -1.13 -10.67 -14.32
N VAL A 425 -0.27 -9.67 -14.56
CA VAL A 425 -0.46 -8.30 -14.08
C VAL A 425 -0.38 -7.34 -15.25
N TYR A 426 -1.30 -6.41 -15.30
CA TYR A 426 -1.39 -5.38 -16.33
C TYR A 426 -1.19 -3.99 -15.71
N ILE A 427 -0.35 -3.20 -16.34
CA ILE A 427 -0.09 -1.80 -15.99
C ILE A 427 -0.49 -0.95 -17.20
N LEU A 428 -1.41 -0.01 -16.99
CA LEU A 428 -2.00 0.79 -18.08
C LEU A 428 -2.50 -0.09 -19.26
N GLY A 429 -3.07 -1.24 -18.95
CA GLY A 429 -3.56 -2.17 -19.96
C GLY A 429 -2.48 -2.93 -20.72
N GLN A 430 -1.21 -2.83 -20.35
CA GLN A 430 -0.10 -3.61 -20.93
C GLN A 430 0.34 -4.70 -19.96
N CYS A 431 0.60 -5.91 -20.46
CA CYS A 431 1.06 -7.02 -19.64
C CYS A 431 2.47 -6.72 -19.10
N ALA A 432 2.56 -6.49 -17.78
CA ALA A 432 3.81 -6.21 -17.07
C ALA A 432 4.41 -7.45 -16.41
N TYR A 433 3.58 -8.43 -16.06
CA TYR A 433 4.02 -9.72 -15.52
C TYR A 433 3.13 -10.85 -16.06
N GLN A 434 3.74 -11.98 -16.35
CA GLN A 434 3.08 -13.23 -16.68
C GLN A 434 3.88 -14.38 -16.05
N LYS A 435 3.17 -15.25 -15.31
CA LYS A 435 3.70 -16.47 -14.75
C LYS A 435 4.05 -17.49 -15.82
#